data_b883998df7b340511e60ee8eab88d3c7
#
_entry.id   b883998df7b340511e60ee8eab88d3c7
#
_cell.length_a   1.000
_cell.length_b   1.000
_cell.length_c   1.000
_cell.angle_alpha   90.00
_cell.angle_beta   90.00
_cell.angle_gamma   90.00
#
_symmetry.space_group_name_H-M   'P 1'
#
loop_
_entity.id
_entity.type
_entity.pdbx_description
1 polymer ?
#
loop_
_entity_poly.entity_id
_entity_poly.type
_entity_poly.pdbx_seq_one_letter_code
_entity_poly.pdbx_strand_id
1 'polypeptide(L)'
;GARGLSYSDGDYWNDGDGGYNDGWVFRNDGVDVEGSDDDPNIPYTVGWTEAGEWLGYTIEDVLPGTYDVSFSISAPNAGGIFYAQLSGQNLGVIDVPSTGGWYSWEDIPSQRIEIAEGEKFLKIQIVQAGFNIQSVTFEQVLSIDNQNLNVESFVLGKPYPNPFNPSVEMNLLVDNSGTYQINIHNIK
;
A
#
# COMPACT_ATOMS: atom_id res chain seq x y z
N GLY A 1 -4.13 -20.40 2.52
CA GLY A 1 -5.24 -20.39 1.56
C GLY A 1 -5.34 -21.72 0.85
N ALA A 2 -6.41 -21.93 0.13
CA ALA A 2 -6.59 -23.12 -0.68
C ALA A 2 -6.75 -22.72 -2.15
N ARG A 3 -6.19 -23.50 -3.07
CA ARG A 3 -6.33 -23.30 -4.51
C ARG A 3 -7.80 -23.18 -4.89
N GLY A 4 -8.13 -22.20 -5.71
CA GLY A 4 -9.51 -21.89 -6.11
C GLY A 4 -10.33 -21.09 -5.10
N LEU A 5 -9.84 -20.90 -3.85
CA LEU A 5 -10.47 -20.08 -2.83
C LEU A 5 -9.66 -18.81 -2.53
N SER A 6 -8.35 -18.94 -2.42
CA SER A 6 -7.46 -17.81 -2.10
C SER A 6 -6.49 -17.48 -3.23
N TYR A 7 -6.32 -18.38 -4.18
CA TYR A 7 -5.50 -18.20 -5.37
C TYR A 7 -5.89 -19.22 -6.44
N SER A 8 -5.45 -19.00 -7.67
CA SER A 8 -5.43 -20.00 -8.74
C SER A 8 -4.11 -19.89 -9.46
N ASP A 9 -3.42 -21.00 -9.51
CA ASP A 9 -2.14 -21.17 -10.17
C ASP A 9 -2.26 -22.26 -11.23
N GLY A 10 -1.47 -22.21 -12.29
CA GLY A 10 -1.51 -23.15 -13.41
C GLY A 10 -1.20 -24.57 -12.98
N ASP A 11 -0.26 -24.73 -12.07
CA ASP A 11 0.15 -26.04 -11.56
C ASP A 11 0.37 -26.07 -10.04
N TYR A 12 1.14 -27.04 -9.54
CA TYR A 12 1.48 -27.16 -8.11
C TYR A 12 2.97 -26.95 -7.83
N TRP A 13 3.75 -26.64 -8.86
CA TRP A 13 5.16 -26.37 -8.70
C TRP A 13 5.36 -24.88 -8.49
N ASN A 14 6.27 -24.54 -7.61
CA ASN A 14 6.79 -23.21 -7.52
C ASN A 14 8.00 -23.12 -8.46
N ASP A 15 7.88 -22.39 -9.54
CA ASP A 15 8.95 -22.18 -10.53
C ASP A 15 10.00 -21.17 -10.06
N GLY A 16 9.79 -20.55 -8.91
CA GLY A 16 10.79 -19.78 -8.19
C GLY A 16 12.03 -20.61 -7.83
N ASP A 17 12.75 -20.24 -6.81
CA ASP A 17 14.04 -20.81 -6.40
C ASP A 17 14.07 -22.36 -6.36
N GLY A 18 14.30 -22.99 -7.52
CA GLY A 18 14.56 -24.41 -7.62
C GLY A 18 13.36 -25.34 -7.71
N GLY A 19 12.19 -24.86 -8.12
CA GLY A 19 10.98 -25.66 -8.30
C GLY A 19 10.26 -26.01 -7.01
N TYR A 20 10.66 -25.39 -5.92
CA TYR A 20 10.00 -25.40 -4.63
C TYR A 20 9.99 -24.01 -4.03
N ASN A 21 8.91 -23.64 -3.41
CA ASN A 21 8.88 -22.61 -2.39
C ASN A 21 9.90 -23.03 -1.33
N ASP A 22 11.09 -22.41 -1.34
CA ASP A 22 12.30 -22.90 -0.68
C ASP A 22 12.05 -23.19 0.81
N GLY A 23 12.09 -24.47 1.16
CA GLY A 23 11.87 -24.94 2.53
C GLY A 23 10.46 -24.74 3.07
N TRP A 24 9.46 -24.42 2.23
CA TRP A 24 8.07 -24.22 2.67
C TRP A 24 7.93 -23.01 3.63
N VAL A 25 8.86 -22.09 3.52
CA VAL A 25 9.06 -21.01 4.50
C VAL A 25 7.91 -20.01 4.50
N PHE A 26 7.26 -19.80 3.35
CA PHE A 26 6.18 -18.83 3.24
C PHE A 26 4.82 -19.51 3.02
N ARG A 27 4.67 -20.30 1.95
CA ARG A 27 3.43 -21.02 1.62
C ARG A 27 3.76 -22.35 1.01
N ASN A 28 2.99 -23.36 1.41
CA ASN A 28 3.06 -24.68 0.78
C ASN A 28 1.89 -24.83 -0.19
N ASP A 29 1.93 -24.09 -1.25
CA ASP A 29 0.97 -24.15 -2.35
C ASP A 29 1.69 -23.85 -3.67
N GLY A 30 1.00 -23.94 -4.79
CA GLY A 30 1.60 -23.75 -6.10
C GLY A 30 1.86 -22.30 -6.51
N VAL A 31 1.69 -21.33 -5.62
CA VAL A 31 2.00 -19.94 -5.97
C VAL A 31 3.51 -19.78 -6.09
N ASP A 32 3.95 -19.28 -7.24
CA ASP A 32 5.37 -19.06 -7.53
C ASP A 32 5.92 -17.88 -6.76
N VAL A 33 6.66 -18.20 -5.71
CA VAL A 33 7.24 -17.22 -4.79
C VAL A 33 8.74 -17.33 -4.79
N GLU A 34 9.41 -16.22 -5.00
CA GLU A 34 10.86 -16.11 -4.95
C GLU A 34 11.28 -15.26 -3.77
N GLY A 35 12.39 -15.62 -3.13
CA GLY A 35 13.04 -14.78 -2.12
C GLY A 35 13.63 -13.52 -2.77
N SER A 36 13.47 -12.39 -2.10
CA SER A 36 14.06 -11.12 -2.52
C SER A 36 15.03 -10.65 -1.46
N ASP A 37 16.27 -10.41 -1.84
CA ASP A 37 17.33 -9.85 -0.98
C ASP A 37 17.32 -8.32 -0.99
N ASP A 38 16.50 -7.70 -1.84
CA ASP A 38 16.52 -6.26 -2.08
C ASP A 38 15.94 -5.45 -0.93
N ASP A 39 14.90 -5.97 -0.26
CA ASP A 39 14.32 -5.35 0.94
C ASP A 39 14.03 -6.41 2.01
N PRO A 40 14.71 -6.37 3.17
CA PRO A 40 14.49 -7.32 4.25
C PRO A 40 13.09 -7.24 4.88
N ASN A 41 12.32 -6.18 4.60
CA ASN A 41 10.94 -6.06 5.05
C ASN A 41 9.94 -6.68 4.06
N ILE A 42 10.39 -6.92 2.82
CA ILE A 42 9.59 -7.55 1.76
C ILE A 42 10.44 -8.69 1.15
N PRO A 43 10.61 -9.78 1.92
CA PRO A 43 11.57 -10.82 1.55
C PRO A 43 11.13 -11.73 0.41
N TYR A 44 9.90 -11.57 -0.09
CA TYR A 44 9.33 -12.45 -1.12
C TYR A 44 8.61 -11.66 -2.21
N THR A 45 8.66 -12.19 -3.42
CA THR A 45 7.93 -11.69 -4.58
C THR A 45 7.15 -12.83 -5.24
N VAL A 46 6.05 -12.51 -5.90
CA VAL A 46 5.34 -13.45 -6.77
C VAL A 46 5.79 -13.23 -8.20
N GLY A 47 6.25 -14.28 -8.83
CA GLY A 47 6.72 -14.28 -10.21
C GLY A 47 6.14 -15.46 -11.03
N TRP A 48 6.73 -15.76 -12.18
CA TRP A 48 6.34 -16.86 -13.09
C TRP A 48 4.85 -16.97 -13.36
N THR A 49 4.13 -15.88 -13.21
CA THR A 49 2.68 -15.84 -13.37
C THR A 49 2.24 -16.19 -14.78
N GLU A 50 1.12 -16.87 -14.92
CA GLU A 50 0.49 -17.19 -16.19
C GLU A 50 -0.86 -16.50 -16.38
N ALA A 51 -1.28 -16.37 -17.64
CA ALA A 51 -2.57 -15.80 -17.95
C ALA A 51 -3.73 -16.64 -17.41
N GLY A 52 -4.65 -16.03 -16.66
CA GLY A 52 -5.78 -16.70 -16.03
C GLY A 52 -5.58 -17.00 -14.55
N GLU A 53 -4.36 -16.93 -14.05
CA GLU A 53 -4.07 -17.05 -12.63
C GLU A 53 -4.57 -15.86 -11.83
N TRP A 54 -4.77 -16.08 -10.54
CA TRP A 54 -5.14 -15.00 -9.65
C TRP A 54 -4.62 -15.23 -8.23
N LEU A 55 -4.35 -14.13 -7.56
CA LEU A 55 -3.92 -14.05 -6.17
C LEU A 55 -4.98 -13.39 -5.33
N GLY A 56 -5.19 -13.89 -4.12
CA GLY A 56 -6.16 -13.36 -3.17
C GLY A 56 -5.56 -13.11 -1.80
N TYR A 57 -5.82 -11.94 -1.27
CA TYR A 57 -5.32 -11.50 0.04
C TYR A 57 -6.47 -10.96 0.90
N THR A 58 -6.55 -11.44 2.13
CA THR A 58 -7.40 -10.83 3.14
C THR A 58 -6.64 -9.66 3.76
N ILE A 59 -7.26 -8.51 3.80
CA ILE A 59 -6.72 -7.29 4.40
C ILE A 59 -7.57 -6.97 5.63
N GLU A 60 -6.93 -6.96 6.78
CA GLU A 60 -7.53 -6.66 8.07
C GLU A 60 -7.06 -5.28 8.55
N ASP A 61 -7.76 -4.71 9.51
CA ASP A 61 -7.40 -3.48 10.22
C ASP A 61 -7.18 -2.23 9.35
N VAL A 62 -7.80 -2.18 8.15
CA VAL A 62 -7.78 -0.97 7.32
C VAL A 62 -8.83 0.00 7.83
N LEU A 63 -8.41 1.21 8.14
CA LEU A 63 -9.32 2.28 8.54
C LEU A 63 -10.21 2.71 7.36
N PRO A 64 -11.49 3.06 7.61
CA PRO A 64 -12.31 3.64 6.56
C PRO A 64 -11.71 4.94 6.02
N GLY A 65 -11.84 5.18 4.74
CA GLY A 65 -11.35 6.40 4.09
C GLY A 65 -11.07 6.25 2.62
N THR A 66 -10.54 7.31 2.03
CA THR A 66 -10.07 7.37 0.64
C THR A 66 -8.61 6.93 0.58
N TYR A 67 -8.27 6.09 -0.38
CA TYR A 67 -6.91 5.57 -0.55
C TYR A 67 -6.43 5.70 -2.00
N ASP A 68 -5.19 6.12 -2.15
CA ASP A 68 -4.41 5.89 -3.35
C ASP A 68 -3.80 4.49 -3.24
N VAL A 69 -3.90 3.71 -4.31
CA VAL A 69 -3.39 2.33 -4.34
C VAL A 69 -2.34 2.20 -5.42
N SER A 70 -1.22 1.59 -5.08
CA SER A 70 -0.16 1.28 -6.03
C SER A 70 0.34 -0.14 -5.88
N PHE A 71 0.91 -0.67 -6.95
CA PHE A 71 1.49 -2.00 -7.02
C PHE A 71 2.98 -1.87 -7.31
N SER A 72 3.83 -2.45 -6.46
CA SER A 72 5.26 -2.54 -6.72
C SER A 72 5.52 -3.71 -7.66
N ILE A 73 5.92 -3.38 -8.89
CA ILE A 73 6.03 -4.30 -10.02
C ILE A 73 7.45 -4.24 -10.58
N SER A 74 7.93 -5.38 -11.07
CA SER A 74 9.14 -5.43 -11.89
C SER A 74 8.88 -6.19 -13.18
N ALA A 75 9.41 -5.70 -14.31
CA ALA A 75 9.25 -6.30 -15.63
C ALA A 75 10.40 -5.92 -16.57
N PRO A 76 11.09 -6.86 -17.21
CA PRO A 76 12.13 -6.54 -18.18
C PRO A 76 11.56 -5.93 -19.45
N ASN A 77 10.32 -6.24 -19.81
CA ASN A 77 9.62 -5.77 -20.99
C ASN A 77 8.23 -5.26 -20.63
N ALA A 78 7.73 -4.30 -21.39
CA ALA A 78 6.34 -3.89 -21.30
C ALA A 78 5.39 -4.96 -21.87
N GLY A 79 4.11 -4.93 -21.46
CA GLY A 79 3.05 -5.76 -22.02
C GLY A 79 2.41 -6.73 -21.05
N GLY A 80 2.90 -6.84 -19.82
CA GLY A 80 2.15 -7.50 -18.76
C GLY A 80 0.83 -6.76 -18.49
N ILE A 81 -0.22 -7.48 -18.17
CA ILE A 81 -1.54 -6.91 -17.86
C ILE A 81 -2.14 -7.67 -16.69
N PHE A 82 -2.62 -6.98 -15.69
CA PHE A 82 -3.43 -7.57 -14.64
C PHE A 82 -4.64 -6.70 -14.30
N TYR A 83 -5.62 -7.34 -13.71
CA TYR A 83 -6.82 -6.72 -13.20
C TYR A 83 -6.86 -6.86 -11.68
N ALA A 84 -7.20 -5.79 -10.98
CA ALA A 84 -7.31 -5.83 -9.54
C ALA A 84 -8.67 -5.33 -9.04
N GLN A 85 -9.14 -5.92 -7.94
CA GLN A 85 -10.36 -5.49 -7.25
C GLN A 85 -10.23 -5.68 -5.74
N LEU A 86 -10.85 -4.79 -4.98
CA LEU A 86 -10.94 -4.87 -3.53
C LEU A 86 -12.40 -5.01 -3.11
N SER A 87 -12.78 -6.19 -2.58
CA SER A 87 -14.16 -6.50 -2.15
C SER A 87 -15.23 -6.10 -3.18
N GLY A 88 -14.94 -6.34 -4.46
CA GLY A 88 -15.83 -6.01 -5.58
C GLY A 88 -15.67 -4.59 -6.13
N GLN A 89 -14.94 -3.71 -5.49
CA GLN A 89 -14.55 -2.43 -6.06
C GLN A 89 -13.43 -2.64 -7.07
N ASN A 90 -13.60 -2.07 -8.26
CA ASN A 90 -12.58 -2.16 -9.32
C ASN A 90 -11.40 -1.22 -9.02
N LEU A 91 -10.19 -1.76 -8.98
CA LEU A 91 -8.95 -1.00 -8.91
C LEU A 91 -8.37 -0.68 -10.30
N GLY A 92 -8.98 -1.22 -11.34
CA GLY A 92 -8.60 -1.00 -12.73
C GLY A 92 -7.93 -2.20 -13.39
N VAL A 93 -7.70 -2.03 -14.66
CA VAL A 93 -6.77 -2.84 -15.44
C VAL A 93 -5.46 -2.09 -15.45
N ILE A 94 -4.39 -2.75 -15.07
CA ILE A 94 -3.06 -2.18 -14.97
C ILE A 94 -2.21 -2.72 -16.11
N ASP A 95 -1.80 -1.83 -17.01
CA ASP A 95 -0.82 -2.11 -18.05
C ASP A 95 0.57 -1.97 -17.45
N VAL A 96 1.35 -3.04 -17.48
CA VAL A 96 2.68 -3.08 -16.90
C VAL A 96 3.71 -2.52 -17.89
N PRO A 97 4.40 -1.43 -17.55
CA PRO A 97 5.49 -0.92 -18.36
C PRO A 97 6.74 -1.80 -18.21
N SER A 98 7.75 -1.56 -19.05
CA SER A 98 9.08 -2.09 -18.75
C SER A 98 9.70 -1.28 -17.62
N THR A 99 10.14 -1.96 -16.57
CA THR A 99 10.91 -1.36 -15.46
C THR A 99 12.43 -1.57 -15.62
N GLY A 100 12.84 -2.31 -16.66
CA GLY A 100 14.25 -2.53 -16.98
C GLY A 100 14.82 -3.85 -16.47
N GLY A 101 14.08 -4.65 -15.70
CA GLY A 101 14.57 -5.95 -15.22
C GLY A 101 13.61 -6.62 -14.24
N TRP A 102 13.88 -7.90 -13.94
CA TRP A 102 13.07 -8.69 -13.00
C TRP A 102 13.17 -8.22 -11.53
N TYR A 103 14.18 -7.44 -11.20
CA TYR A 103 14.41 -6.89 -9.85
C TYR A 103 14.48 -5.36 -9.86
N SER A 104 13.99 -4.74 -10.91
CA SER A 104 13.92 -3.28 -11.05
C SER A 104 12.48 -2.85 -10.73
N TRP A 105 12.23 -2.48 -9.49
CA TRP A 105 10.89 -2.22 -8.97
C TRP A 105 10.42 -0.80 -9.26
N GLU A 106 9.16 -0.68 -9.70
CA GLU A 106 8.47 0.59 -9.87
C GLU A 106 7.06 0.48 -9.27
N ASP A 107 6.61 1.55 -8.62
CA ASP A 107 5.25 1.64 -8.09
C ASP A 107 4.30 2.11 -9.19
N ILE A 108 3.43 1.21 -9.62
CA ILE A 108 2.44 1.46 -10.66
C ILE A 108 1.12 1.84 -9.98
N PRO A 109 0.63 3.09 -10.18
CA PRO A 109 -0.60 3.54 -9.55
C PRO A 109 -1.83 2.86 -10.16
N SER A 110 -2.83 2.64 -9.33
CA SER A 110 -4.16 2.20 -9.73
C SER A 110 -5.21 3.30 -9.51
N GLN A 111 -6.47 2.93 -9.55
CA GLN A 111 -7.55 3.86 -9.26
C GLN A 111 -7.64 4.15 -7.75
N ARG A 112 -7.92 5.40 -7.42
CA ARG A 112 -8.26 5.80 -6.05
C ARG A 112 -9.59 5.16 -5.65
N ILE A 113 -9.68 4.69 -4.40
CA ILE A 113 -10.85 3.98 -3.88
C ILE A 113 -11.30 4.52 -2.52
N GLU A 114 -12.57 4.28 -2.22
CA GLU A 114 -13.13 4.45 -0.89
C GLU A 114 -13.18 3.09 -0.18
N ILE A 115 -12.58 3.00 0.99
CA ILE A 115 -12.62 1.80 1.83
C ILE A 115 -13.59 2.05 2.98
N ALA A 116 -14.62 1.19 3.09
CA ALA A 116 -15.52 1.16 4.23
C ALA A 116 -14.93 0.29 5.36
N GLU A 117 -15.50 0.35 6.55
CA GLU A 117 -15.14 -0.52 7.68
C GLU A 117 -15.27 -2.02 7.35
N GLY A 118 -14.49 -2.84 8.05
CA GLY A 118 -14.51 -4.29 7.98
C GLY A 118 -13.42 -4.90 7.09
N GLU A 119 -13.32 -6.21 7.17
CA GLU A 119 -12.38 -7.02 6.38
C GLU A 119 -12.56 -6.80 4.88
N LYS A 120 -11.46 -6.77 4.17
CA LYS A 120 -11.42 -6.62 2.71
C LYS A 120 -10.71 -7.80 2.07
N PHE A 121 -11.14 -8.13 0.86
CA PHE A 121 -10.50 -9.15 0.03
C PHE A 121 -9.97 -8.51 -1.24
N LEU A 122 -8.66 -8.45 -1.35
CA LEU A 122 -7.97 -8.04 -2.58
C LEU A 122 -7.81 -9.24 -3.50
N LYS A 123 -8.25 -9.11 -4.74
CA LYS A 123 -8.01 -10.07 -5.80
C LYS A 123 -7.21 -9.42 -6.91
N ILE A 124 -6.10 -10.05 -7.30
CA ILE A 124 -5.28 -9.68 -8.46
C ILE A 124 -5.41 -10.82 -9.47
N GLN A 125 -5.85 -10.53 -10.68
CA GLN A 125 -6.00 -11.52 -11.74
C GLN A 125 -5.08 -11.21 -12.91
N ILE A 126 -4.23 -12.15 -13.26
CA ILE A 126 -3.28 -12.05 -14.36
C ILE A 126 -4.04 -12.23 -15.69
N VAL A 127 -3.91 -11.23 -16.56
CA VAL A 127 -4.47 -11.26 -17.91
C VAL A 127 -3.38 -11.60 -18.92
N GLN A 128 -2.21 -11.00 -18.76
CA GLN A 128 -1.01 -11.27 -19.54
C GLN A 128 0.21 -11.22 -18.62
N ALA A 129 0.97 -12.29 -18.62
CA ALA A 129 2.16 -12.46 -17.77
C ALA A 129 3.36 -11.60 -18.20
N GLY A 130 4.49 -11.78 -17.53
CA GLY A 130 5.78 -11.16 -17.87
C GLY A 130 6.21 -10.08 -16.87
N PHE A 131 5.75 -10.18 -15.63
CA PHE A 131 6.12 -9.29 -14.53
C PHE A 131 6.09 -10.02 -13.18
N ASN A 132 6.77 -9.47 -12.20
CA ASN A 132 6.70 -9.88 -10.81
C ASN A 132 5.94 -8.85 -9.98
N ILE A 133 5.33 -9.30 -8.89
CA ILE A 133 4.63 -8.45 -7.92
C ILE A 133 5.34 -8.58 -6.57
N GLN A 134 5.76 -7.47 -5.99
CA GLN A 134 6.41 -7.44 -4.68
C GLN A 134 5.43 -7.03 -3.57
N SER A 135 4.68 -5.96 -3.78
CA SER A 135 3.77 -5.44 -2.76
C SER A 135 2.61 -4.66 -3.36
N VAL A 136 1.60 -4.43 -2.52
CA VAL A 136 0.49 -3.51 -2.81
C VAL A 136 0.42 -2.51 -1.66
N THR A 137 0.49 -1.23 -1.98
CA THR A 137 0.46 -0.13 -1.02
C THR A 137 -0.89 0.57 -1.07
N PHE A 138 -1.48 0.78 0.11
CA PHE A 138 -2.68 1.57 0.31
C PHE A 138 -2.30 2.82 1.11
N GLU A 139 -2.23 3.96 0.45
CA GLU A 139 -1.91 5.24 1.08
C GLU A 139 -3.18 6.03 1.34
N GLN A 140 -3.50 6.26 2.61
CA GLN A 140 -4.69 7.01 2.98
C GLN A 140 -4.57 8.46 2.55
N VAL A 141 -5.51 8.92 1.73
CA VAL A 141 -5.61 10.32 1.36
C VAL A 141 -6.28 11.08 2.50
N LEU A 142 -5.49 11.76 3.29
CA LEU A 142 -6.02 12.68 4.27
C LEU A 142 -6.59 13.89 3.52
N SER A 143 -7.89 13.92 3.29
CA SER A 143 -8.55 15.16 2.91
C SER A 143 -8.39 16.12 4.09
N ILE A 144 -7.54 17.12 3.91
CA ILE A 144 -7.73 18.34 4.68
C ILE A 144 -9.03 18.89 4.12
N ASP A 145 -10.12 18.58 4.80
CA ASP A 145 -11.39 19.23 4.54
C ASP A 145 -11.12 20.71 4.85
N ASN A 146 -10.90 21.49 3.79
CA ASN A 146 -10.98 22.93 3.85
C ASN A 146 -12.47 23.32 4.03
N GLN A 147 -13.16 22.66 4.93
CA GLN A 147 -14.23 23.34 5.63
C GLN A 147 -13.52 24.56 6.23
N ASN A 148 -13.86 25.72 5.73
CA ASN A 148 -13.54 26.97 6.37
C ASN A 148 -13.61 26.72 7.88
N LEU A 149 -12.45 26.39 8.47
CA LEU A 149 -12.26 26.60 9.87
C LEU A 149 -12.37 28.11 10.02
N ASN A 150 -13.60 28.58 10.07
CA ASN A 150 -13.90 29.80 10.78
C ASN A 150 -13.45 29.49 12.20
N VAL A 151 -12.17 29.69 12.42
CA VAL A 151 -11.60 29.75 13.75
C VAL A 151 -12.19 31.01 14.32
N GLU A 152 -13.46 30.92 14.78
CA GLU A 152 -14.18 32.08 15.29
C GLU A 152 -13.50 32.60 16.55
N SER A 153 -12.78 31.76 17.28
CA SER A 153 -11.85 32.24 18.28
C SER A 153 -10.85 31.16 18.75
N PHE A 154 -9.58 31.42 18.59
CA PHE A 154 -8.55 30.85 19.43
C PHE A 154 -7.75 32.00 20.07
N VAL A 155 -7.33 31.83 21.28
CA VAL A 155 -6.43 32.77 21.94
C VAL A 155 -5.14 32.04 22.29
N LEU A 156 -4.06 32.46 21.65
CA LEU A 156 -2.72 32.04 22.03
C LEU A 156 -2.18 33.00 23.10
N GLY A 157 -1.99 32.49 24.30
CA GLY A 157 -1.44 33.24 25.40
C GLY A 157 0.00 33.69 25.12
N LYS A 158 0.42 34.75 25.77
CA LYS A 158 1.82 35.16 25.69
C LYS A 158 2.71 34.13 26.36
N PRO A 159 3.86 33.79 25.76
CA PRO A 159 4.81 32.88 26.36
C PRO A 159 5.32 33.42 27.69
N TYR A 160 5.33 32.58 28.73
CA TYR A 160 5.83 32.96 30.05
C TYR A 160 6.67 31.80 30.63
N PRO A 161 7.80 32.09 31.29
CA PRO A 161 8.50 33.38 31.37
C PRO A 161 9.09 33.80 30.01
N ASN A 162 9.22 35.13 29.81
CA ASN A 162 9.89 35.66 28.63
C ASN A 162 10.81 36.85 29.08
N PRO A 163 12.16 36.73 29.00
CA PRO A 163 12.91 35.59 28.42
C PRO A 163 12.76 34.29 29.22
N PHE A 164 12.78 33.17 28.52
CA PHE A 164 12.64 31.84 29.12
C PHE A 164 13.98 31.19 29.49
N ASN A 165 14.00 30.39 30.56
CA ASN A 165 15.14 29.57 30.94
C ASN A 165 14.69 28.45 31.88
N PRO A 166 14.78 27.15 31.56
CA PRO A 166 15.05 26.52 30.24
C PRO A 166 13.78 26.22 29.42
N SER A 167 12.59 26.52 29.94
CA SER A 167 11.32 26.25 29.28
C SER A 167 10.38 27.45 29.30
N VAL A 168 9.44 27.45 28.37
CA VAL A 168 8.36 28.43 28.26
C VAL A 168 7.03 27.71 28.15
N GLU A 169 6.01 28.26 28.77
CA GLU A 169 4.64 27.78 28.67
C GLU A 169 3.82 28.76 27.84
N MET A 170 2.94 28.22 27.00
CA MET A 170 1.93 28.95 26.26
C MET A 170 0.57 28.27 26.44
N ASN A 171 -0.43 29.05 26.79
CA ASN A 171 -1.79 28.56 26.88
C ASN A 171 -2.51 28.78 25.56
N LEU A 172 -3.07 27.69 24.99
CA LEU A 172 -3.96 27.73 23.85
C LEU A 172 -5.39 27.51 24.34
N LEU A 173 -6.21 28.54 24.21
CA LEU A 173 -7.65 28.44 24.47
C LEU A 173 -8.37 28.22 23.12
N VAL A 174 -9.17 27.18 23.03
CA VAL A 174 -9.95 26.83 21.84
C VAL A 174 -11.39 26.59 22.23
N ASP A 175 -12.32 27.06 21.42
CA ASP A 175 -13.75 26.95 21.70
C ASP A 175 -14.32 25.59 21.29
N ASN A 176 -13.66 24.87 20.38
CA ASN A 176 -14.12 23.59 19.90
C ASN A 176 -13.04 22.50 20.02
N SER A 177 -13.46 21.25 20.18
CA SER A 177 -12.55 20.12 20.10
C SER A 177 -12.08 19.92 18.64
N GLY A 178 -10.78 19.71 18.45
CA GLY A 178 -10.20 19.53 17.12
C GLY A 178 -8.70 19.28 17.19
N THR A 179 -8.08 19.09 16.05
CA THR A 179 -6.63 18.98 15.92
C THR A 179 -6.06 20.35 15.56
N TYR A 180 -5.10 20.80 16.35
CA TYR A 180 -4.45 22.10 16.16
C TYR A 180 -2.97 21.90 15.95
N GLN A 181 -2.39 22.62 14.99
CA GLN A 181 -0.95 22.58 14.71
C GLN A 181 -0.31 23.91 15.10
N ILE A 182 0.71 23.86 15.95
CA ILE A 182 1.51 25.03 16.33
C ILE A 182 2.89 24.88 15.70
N ASN A 183 3.25 25.82 14.83
CA ASN A 183 4.57 25.87 14.22
C ASN A 183 5.43 26.91 14.94
N ILE A 184 6.57 26.48 15.47
CA ILE A 184 7.53 27.36 16.16
C ILE A 184 8.73 27.56 15.23
N HIS A 185 8.97 28.79 14.84
CA HIS A 185 10.09 29.18 13.99
C HIS A 185 11.14 29.92 14.76
N ASN A 186 12.39 29.56 14.56
CA ASN A 186 13.50 30.36 15.09
C ASN A 186 13.73 31.56 14.15
N ILE A 187 13.62 32.74 14.70
CA ILE A 187 13.95 33.99 14.00
C ILE A 187 15.44 34.22 14.22
N LYS A 188 16.25 34.07 13.17
CA LYS A 188 17.67 34.48 13.18
C LYS A 188 17.77 35.96 12.94
#